data_10b58065619a8d195685d4f4762f3806
#
_entry.id   10b58065619a8d195685d4f4762f3806
#
_cell.length_a   1.000
_cell.length_b   1.000
_cell.length_c   1.000
_cell.angle_alpha   90.00
_cell.angle_beta   90.00
_cell.angle_gamma   90.00
#
_symmetry.space_group_name_H-M   'P 1'
#
loop_
_entity.id
_entity.type
_entity.pdbx_description
1 polymer ?
#
loop_
_entity_poly.entity_id
_entity_poly.type
_entity_poly.pdbx_seq_one_letter_code
_entity_poly.pdbx_strand_id
1 'polypeptide(L)'
;TVTNEYALEYYISGDAAAFIGGNWDESYIAATLKADDEEKYNNIGFAVLPQPADATEDANGQNIGLGYGMAINSKVADDPDKLAACIDFIEYVTGPEFSNYVASNYALSGLTTVDNVDLSKFDQVTQDFYNWSYVDTTPCEIYDSYIDPAVWSVCNTDLQSVMSGDMTPEDMAADVQASYEENYLNK
;
A
#
# COMPACT_ATOMS: atom_id res chain seq x y z
N THR A 1 15.69 15.09 2.13
CA THR A 1 14.67 14.06 1.77
C THR A 1 14.09 13.51 3.05
N VAL A 2 12.78 13.52 3.18
CA VAL A 2 12.05 12.94 4.33
C VAL A 2 11.74 11.50 3.96
N THR A 3 12.06 10.55 4.85
CA THR A 3 11.66 9.14 4.65
C THR A 3 10.19 8.94 5.01
N ASN A 4 9.63 7.80 4.61
CA ASN A 4 8.24 7.46 4.96
C ASN A 4 8.02 7.45 6.48
N GLU A 5 8.99 6.93 7.23
CA GLU A 5 8.94 6.87 8.69
C GLU A 5 8.86 8.28 9.31
N TYR A 6 9.66 9.23 8.83
CA TYR A 6 9.61 10.61 9.31
C TYR A 6 8.28 11.30 8.94
N ALA A 7 7.78 11.07 7.74
CA ALA A 7 6.48 11.63 7.34
C ALA A 7 5.33 11.10 8.23
N LEU A 8 5.38 9.81 8.56
CA LEU A 8 4.44 9.17 9.45
C LEU A 8 4.56 9.70 10.89
N GLU A 9 5.77 9.92 11.40
CA GLU A 9 6.01 10.52 12.72
C GLU A 9 5.45 11.95 12.80
N TYR A 10 5.62 12.79 11.78
CA TYR A 10 5.03 14.13 11.72
C TYR A 10 3.51 14.11 11.74
N TYR A 11 2.90 13.13 11.08
CA TYR A 11 1.45 12.94 11.13
C TYR A 11 0.98 12.51 12.53
N ILE A 12 1.66 11.54 13.13
CA ILE A 12 1.33 11.04 14.47
C ILE A 12 1.55 12.11 15.53
N SER A 13 2.60 12.93 15.45
CA SER A 13 2.82 14.05 16.39
C SER A 13 1.81 15.19 16.22
N GLY A 14 1.18 15.32 15.06
CA GLY A 14 0.26 16.40 14.71
C GLY A 14 0.92 17.59 14.03
N ASP A 15 2.18 17.45 13.65
CA ASP A 15 2.91 18.47 12.89
C ASP A 15 2.53 18.45 11.40
N ALA A 16 1.92 17.38 10.93
CA ALA A 16 1.32 17.27 9.60
C ALA A 16 -0.18 16.96 9.71
N ALA A 17 -1.00 17.68 8.95
CA ALA A 17 -2.45 17.50 8.93
C ALA A 17 -2.89 16.29 8.07
N ALA A 18 -2.04 15.81 7.16
CA ALA A 18 -2.31 14.70 6.28
C ALA A 18 -1.02 13.92 5.99
N PHE A 19 -1.17 12.64 5.69
CA PHE A 19 -0.10 11.74 5.35
C PHE A 19 -0.51 10.94 4.10
N ILE A 20 0.41 10.79 3.17
CA ILE A 20 0.23 9.92 2.00
C ILE A 20 0.93 8.61 2.30
N GLY A 21 0.16 7.57 2.50
CA GLY A 21 0.66 6.25 2.85
C GLY A 21 -0.18 5.13 2.26
N GLY A 22 0.03 3.93 2.76
CA GLY A 22 -0.70 2.75 2.35
C GLY A 22 -1.40 2.04 3.51
N ASN A 23 -2.12 0.98 3.19
CA ASN A 23 -2.83 0.19 4.19
C ASN A 23 -1.91 -0.45 5.24
N TRP A 24 -0.62 -0.57 4.96
CA TRP A 24 0.40 -1.04 5.92
C TRP A 24 0.70 -0.05 7.05
N ASP A 25 0.43 1.24 6.86
CA ASP A 25 0.69 2.28 7.86
C ASP A 25 -0.45 2.35 8.90
N GLU A 26 -1.66 1.89 8.56
CA GLU A 26 -2.84 1.96 9.43
C GLU A 26 -2.60 1.29 10.79
N SER A 27 -2.04 0.09 10.78
CA SER A 27 -1.80 -0.67 12.01
C SER A 27 -0.82 0.02 12.96
N TYR A 28 0.20 0.69 12.42
CA TYR A 28 1.15 1.44 13.22
C TYR A 28 0.52 2.72 13.78
N ILE A 29 -0.25 3.44 12.98
CA ILE A 29 -1.00 4.63 13.41
C ILE A 29 -1.98 4.25 14.52
N ALA A 30 -2.76 3.19 14.31
CA ALA A 30 -3.71 2.70 15.29
C ALA A 30 -3.04 2.28 16.61
N ALA A 31 -1.96 1.49 16.54
CA ALA A 31 -1.24 1.03 17.73
C ALA A 31 -0.65 2.20 18.55
N THR A 32 -0.20 3.25 17.88
CA THR A 32 0.42 4.41 18.53
C THR A 32 -0.64 5.36 19.08
N LEU A 33 -1.56 5.84 18.23
CA LEU A 33 -2.52 6.87 18.64
C LEU A 33 -3.61 6.35 19.57
N LYS A 34 -4.07 5.10 19.40
CA LYS A 34 -5.07 4.52 20.31
C LYS A 34 -4.63 4.45 21.76
N ALA A 35 -3.32 4.26 21.97
CA ALA A 35 -2.74 4.19 23.31
C ALA A 35 -2.43 5.57 23.89
N ASP A 36 -1.99 6.51 23.06
CA ASP A 36 -1.40 7.77 23.46
C ASP A 36 -2.36 8.96 23.31
N ASP A 37 -3.25 8.95 22.32
CA ASP A 37 -4.19 10.03 22.04
C ASP A 37 -5.45 9.47 21.34
N GLU A 38 -6.38 8.92 22.11
CA GLU A 38 -7.62 8.32 21.61
C GLU A 38 -8.51 9.35 20.88
N GLU A 39 -8.51 10.62 21.30
CA GLU A 39 -9.29 11.66 20.64
C GLU A 39 -8.77 11.90 19.21
N LYS A 40 -7.46 12.00 19.06
CA LYS A 40 -6.82 12.15 17.75
C LYS A 40 -7.05 10.91 16.87
N TYR A 41 -6.93 9.71 17.44
CA TYR A 41 -7.24 8.49 16.72
C TYR A 41 -8.66 8.49 16.16
N ASN A 42 -9.66 8.85 16.98
CA ASN A 42 -11.06 8.87 16.58
C ASN A 42 -11.41 9.96 15.55
N ASN A 43 -10.51 10.92 15.31
CA ASN A 43 -10.65 11.97 14.31
C ASN A 43 -9.91 11.70 13.00
N ILE A 44 -9.33 10.51 12.82
CA ILE A 44 -8.69 10.12 11.56
C ILE A 44 -9.75 9.94 10.47
N GLY A 45 -9.49 10.54 9.31
CA GLY A 45 -10.29 10.34 8.10
C GLY A 45 -9.43 9.83 6.95
N PHE A 46 -10.07 9.21 5.97
CA PHE A 46 -9.42 8.64 4.80
C PHE A 46 -9.95 9.31 3.54
N ALA A 47 -9.08 9.55 2.57
CA ALA A 47 -9.43 10.16 1.30
C ALA A 47 -8.49 9.69 0.18
N VAL A 48 -9.00 9.62 -1.04
CA VAL A 48 -8.16 9.49 -2.23
C VAL A 48 -7.45 10.82 -2.51
N LEU A 49 -6.31 10.75 -3.21
CA LEU A 49 -5.63 11.95 -3.65
C LEU A 49 -6.56 12.78 -4.57
N PRO A 50 -6.66 14.10 -4.34
CA PRO A 50 -7.47 14.97 -5.18
C PRO A 50 -7.05 14.88 -6.64
N GLN A 51 -8.00 14.72 -7.52
CA GLN A 51 -7.77 14.74 -8.96
C GLN A 51 -7.73 16.20 -9.48
N PRO A 52 -6.97 16.49 -10.56
CA PRO A 52 -7.08 17.75 -11.29
C PRO A 52 -8.52 18.00 -11.75
N ALA A 53 -8.93 19.25 -11.82
CA ALA A 53 -10.30 19.61 -12.19
C ALA A 53 -10.70 19.19 -13.62
N ASP A 54 -9.73 18.95 -14.48
CA ASP A 54 -9.86 18.49 -15.86
C ASP A 54 -9.58 17.00 -16.04
N ALA A 55 -9.45 16.23 -14.96
CA ALA A 55 -9.30 14.79 -15.03
C ALA A 55 -10.53 14.14 -15.68
N THR A 56 -10.27 13.22 -16.61
CA THR A 56 -11.30 12.48 -17.35
C THR A 56 -11.55 11.08 -16.78
N GLU A 57 -10.68 10.64 -15.87
CA GLU A 57 -10.73 9.33 -15.25
C GLU A 57 -11.45 9.35 -13.91
N ASP A 58 -11.75 8.18 -13.37
CA ASP A 58 -12.45 8.04 -12.09
C ASP A 58 -11.61 8.62 -10.93
N ALA A 59 -12.20 9.61 -10.24
CA ALA A 59 -11.57 10.25 -9.08
C ALA A 59 -11.40 9.30 -7.87
N ASN A 60 -12.09 8.17 -7.85
CA ASN A 60 -12.03 7.19 -6.76
C ASN A 60 -11.05 6.05 -7.03
N GLY A 61 -10.20 6.18 -8.03
CA GLY A 61 -9.16 5.20 -8.32
C GLY A 61 -8.17 5.08 -7.16
N GLN A 62 -7.91 3.85 -6.71
CA GLN A 62 -6.91 3.53 -5.70
C GLN A 62 -5.93 2.51 -6.25
N ASN A 63 -4.63 2.77 -6.07
CA ASN A 63 -3.59 1.83 -6.41
C ASN A 63 -3.69 0.58 -5.54
N ILE A 64 -4.04 -0.55 -6.15
CA ILE A 64 -4.12 -1.85 -5.48
C ILE A 64 -3.26 -2.84 -6.27
N GLY A 65 -2.34 -3.50 -5.59
CA GLY A 65 -1.47 -4.50 -6.19
C GLY A 65 -1.07 -5.57 -5.19
N LEU A 66 -0.52 -6.66 -5.72
CA LEU A 66 0.09 -7.71 -4.91
C LEU A 66 1.38 -7.16 -4.29
N GLY A 67 1.33 -6.82 -3.00
CA GLY A 67 2.50 -6.35 -2.26
C GLY A 67 3.51 -7.47 -2.02
N TYR A 68 3.02 -8.63 -1.59
CA TYR A 68 3.85 -9.81 -1.28
C TYR A 68 3.17 -11.08 -1.75
N GLY A 69 4.00 -12.05 -2.16
CA GLY A 69 3.58 -13.40 -2.48
C GLY A 69 4.42 -14.43 -1.74
N MET A 70 3.87 -15.62 -1.52
CA MET A 70 4.60 -16.75 -0.97
C MET A 70 4.93 -17.74 -2.08
N ALA A 71 6.17 -18.21 -2.10
CA ALA A 71 6.63 -19.21 -3.04
C ALA A 71 7.33 -20.35 -2.29
N ILE A 72 7.08 -21.56 -2.73
CA ILE A 72 7.75 -22.75 -2.20
C ILE A 72 9.07 -22.94 -2.97
N ASN A 73 10.18 -23.08 -2.24
CA ASN A 73 11.47 -23.32 -2.85
C ASN A 73 11.47 -24.71 -3.54
N SER A 74 11.94 -24.77 -4.78
CA SER A 74 11.98 -26.02 -5.58
C SER A 74 12.74 -27.17 -4.91
N LYS A 75 13.68 -26.88 -4.02
CA LYS A 75 14.41 -27.92 -3.25
C LYS A 75 13.51 -28.71 -2.29
N VAL A 76 12.31 -28.25 -2.03
CA VAL A 76 11.33 -28.94 -1.18
C VAL A 76 10.52 -29.96 -1.98
N ALA A 77 10.53 -29.88 -3.32
CA ALA A 77 9.72 -30.73 -4.19
C ALA A 77 10.03 -32.26 -4.05
N ASP A 78 11.24 -32.59 -3.66
CA ASP A 78 11.69 -33.98 -3.48
C ASP A 78 11.34 -34.56 -2.09
N ASP A 79 10.76 -33.77 -1.20
CA ASP A 79 10.32 -34.15 0.15
C ASP A 79 8.79 -33.96 0.26
N PRO A 80 7.98 -35.00 0.03
CA PRO A 80 6.53 -34.87 -0.01
C PRO A 80 5.92 -34.37 1.30
N ASP A 81 6.47 -34.77 2.44
CA ASP A 81 5.94 -34.37 3.75
C ASP A 81 6.21 -32.89 4.01
N LYS A 82 7.39 -32.40 3.66
CA LYS A 82 7.74 -30.99 3.76
C LYS A 82 6.96 -30.13 2.77
N LEU A 83 6.77 -30.63 1.53
CA LEU A 83 5.97 -29.94 0.52
C LEU A 83 4.52 -29.79 1.00
N ALA A 84 3.92 -30.86 1.53
CA ALA A 84 2.57 -30.80 2.10
C ALA A 84 2.48 -29.77 3.24
N ALA A 85 3.41 -29.78 4.18
CA ALA A 85 3.44 -28.81 5.26
C ALA A 85 3.60 -27.36 4.77
N CYS A 86 4.36 -27.12 3.69
CA CYS A 86 4.47 -25.79 3.09
C CYS A 86 3.15 -25.35 2.44
N ILE A 87 2.46 -26.25 1.77
CA ILE A 87 1.14 -26.00 1.16
C ILE A 87 0.13 -25.68 2.25
N ASP A 88 0.01 -26.52 3.28
CA ASP A 88 -0.91 -26.32 4.41
C ASP A 88 -0.67 -24.97 5.09
N PHE A 89 0.60 -24.58 5.26
CA PHE A 89 0.96 -23.28 5.83
C PHE A 89 0.48 -22.12 4.93
N ILE A 90 0.72 -22.19 3.62
CA ILE A 90 0.29 -21.16 2.68
C ILE A 90 -1.24 -21.06 2.66
N GLU A 91 -1.94 -22.19 2.55
CA GLU A 91 -3.41 -22.23 2.57
C GLU A 91 -3.98 -21.63 3.86
N TYR A 92 -3.36 -21.91 5.01
CA TYR A 92 -3.77 -21.30 6.28
C TYR A 92 -3.56 -19.79 6.30
N VAL A 93 -2.36 -19.30 5.99
CA VAL A 93 -2.03 -17.85 6.11
C VAL A 93 -2.68 -17.00 5.02
N THR A 94 -3.11 -17.61 3.91
CA THR A 94 -3.88 -16.92 2.87
C THR A 94 -5.38 -17.14 2.99
N GLY A 95 -5.81 -17.94 3.95
CA GLY A 95 -7.21 -18.31 4.15
C GLY A 95 -7.99 -17.34 5.04
N PRO A 96 -9.33 -17.47 5.06
CA PRO A 96 -10.21 -16.58 5.82
C PRO A 96 -10.02 -16.70 7.34
N GLU A 97 -9.63 -17.87 7.84
CA GLU A 97 -9.40 -18.08 9.27
C GLU A 97 -8.26 -17.21 9.79
N PHE A 98 -7.12 -17.22 9.11
CA PHE A 98 -5.97 -16.39 9.47
C PHE A 98 -6.28 -14.90 9.24
N SER A 99 -6.92 -14.54 8.13
CA SER A 99 -7.33 -13.16 7.86
C SER A 99 -8.22 -12.61 8.97
N ASN A 100 -9.21 -13.36 9.42
CA ASN A 100 -10.06 -12.97 10.56
C ASN A 100 -9.30 -12.89 11.88
N TYR A 101 -8.32 -13.79 12.10
CA TYR A 101 -7.47 -13.74 13.29
C TYR A 101 -6.60 -12.47 13.29
N VAL A 102 -5.96 -12.15 12.18
CA VAL A 102 -5.13 -10.94 12.06
C VAL A 102 -5.98 -9.69 12.23
N ALA A 103 -7.10 -9.60 11.51
CA ALA A 103 -8.03 -8.49 11.62
C ALA A 103 -8.51 -8.26 13.07
N SER A 104 -8.86 -9.33 13.77
CA SER A 104 -9.38 -9.23 15.14
C SER A 104 -8.34 -8.87 16.19
N ASN A 105 -7.05 -9.06 15.92
CA ASN A 105 -6.01 -8.91 16.93
C ASN A 105 -4.97 -7.82 16.61
N TYR A 106 -4.83 -7.44 15.34
CA TYR A 106 -3.73 -6.58 14.93
C TYR A 106 -4.17 -5.40 14.06
N ALA A 107 -4.69 -5.67 12.87
CA ALA A 107 -5.15 -4.65 11.92
C ALA A 107 -5.78 -5.30 10.69
N LEU A 108 -6.39 -4.47 9.83
CA LEU A 108 -6.94 -4.91 8.55
C LEU A 108 -5.90 -4.92 7.41
N SER A 109 -4.69 -4.44 7.63
CA SER A 109 -3.64 -4.41 6.62
C SER A 109 -3.13 -5.82 6.28
N GLY A 110 -2.86 -6.07 5.00
CA GLY A 110 -2.28 -7.34 4.53
C GLY A 110 -3.24 -8.52 4.48
N LEU A 111 -4.55 -8.27 4.56
CA LEU A 111 -5.54 -9.33 4.40
C LEU A 111 -5.57 -9.85 2.96
N THR A 112 -5.57 -11.16 2.82
CA THR A 112 -5.65 -11.83 1.52
C THR A 112 -7.07 -12.21 1.14
N THR A 113 -7.95 -12.38 2.14
CA THR A 113 -9.36 -12.77 1.95
C THR A 113 -10.23 -11.86 2.81
N VAL A 114 -10.85 -10.88 2.18
CA VAL A 114 -11.62 -9.83 2.88
C VAL A 114 -13.14 -10.08 2.90
N ASP A 115 -13.64 -11.04 2.13
CA ASP A 115 -15.08 -11.27 1.94
C ASP A 115 -15.83 -11.69 3.19
N ASN A 116 -15.13 -12.09 4.25
CA ASN A 116 -15.75 -12.62 5.47
C ASN A 116 -15.29 -11.91 6.75
N VAL A 117 -14.79 -10.67 6.64
CA VAL A 117 -14.41 -9.88 7.82
C VAL A 117 -15.66 -9.37 8.52
N ASP A 118 -15.83 -9.73 9.79
CA ASP A 118 -16.92 -9.22 10.63
C ASP A 118 -16.58 -7.83 11.17
N LEU A 119 -16.91 -6.81 10.39
CA LEU A 119 -16.61 -5.41 10.71
C LEU A 119 -17.24 -4.93 12.01
N SER A 120 -18.30 -5.56 12.50
CA SER A 120 -18.99 -5.15 13.74
C SER A 120 -18.11 -5.30 15.01
N LYS A 121 -17.00 -6.01 14.90
CA LYS A 121 -16.02 -6.20 15.99
C LYS A 121 -14.95 -5.13 16.08
N PHE A 122 -14.90 -4.23 15.09
CA PHE A 122 -13.89 -3.19 15.02
C PHE A 122 -14.45 -1.84 15.46
N ASP A 123 -13.55 -0.94 15.88
CA ASP A 123 -13.93 0.45 16.10
C ASP A 123 -14.26 1.16 14.77
N GLN A 124 -14.82 2.36 14.89
CA GLN A 124 -15.33 3.11 13.75
C GLN A 124 -14.20 3.47 12.76
N VAL A 125 -13.02 3.87 13.25
CA VAL A 125 -11.88 4.24 12.38
C VAL A 125 -11.44 3.05 11.52
N THR A 126 -11.35 1.87 12.11
CA THR A 126 -11.00 0.64 11.38
C THR A 126 -12.09 0.25 10.37
N GLN A 127 -13.37 0.43 10.71
CA GLN A 127 -14.48 0.20 9.77
C GLN A 127 -14.43 1.19 8.59
N ASP A 128 -14.17 2.48 8.86
CA ASP A 128 -14.06 3.52 7.84
C ASP A 128 -12.88 3.26 6.93
N PHE A 129 -11.73 2.83 7.50
CA PHE A 129 -10.57 2.42 6.73
C PHE A 129 -10.87 1.25 5.79
N TYR A 130 -11.55 0.22 6.28
CA TYR A 130 -11.95 -0.92 5.46
C TYR A 130 -12.87 -0.51 4.31
N ASN A 131 -13.89 0.27 4.61
CA ASN A 131 -14.84 0.72 3.60
C ASN A 131 -14.14 1.56 2.54
N TRP A 132 -13.31 2.52 2.96
CA TRP A 132 -12.52 3.32 2.04
C TRP A 132 -11.58 2.48 1.18
N SER A 133 -10.85 1.52 1.77
CA SER A 133 -9.84 0.73 1.08
C SER A 133 -10.40 -0.32 0.13
N TYR A 134 -11.55 -0.91 0.45
CA TYR A 134 -12.03 -2.12 -0.23
C TYR A 134 -13.44 -2.01 -0.81
N VAL A 135 -14.22 -1.00 -0.45
CA VAL A 135 -15.62 -0.86 -0.87
C VAL A 135 -15.84 0.40 -1.72
N ASP A 136 -15.34 1.55 -1.25
CA ASP A 136 -15.67 2.86 -1.82
C ASP A 136 -14.74 3.29 -2.95
N THR A 137 -13.65 2.55 -3.19
CA THR A 137 -12.65 2.87 -4.20
C THR A 137 -12.64 1.87 -5.34
N THR A 138 -12.27 2.35 -6.53
CA THR A 138 -12.07 1.50 -7.71
C THR A 138 -10.61 1.03 -7.75
N PRO A 139 -10.33 -0.28 -7.76
CA PRO A 139 -8.97 -0.78 -7.82
C PRO A 139 -8.32 -0.42 -9.17
N CYS A 140 -7.16 0.22 -9.08
CA CYS A 140 -6.28 0.50 -10.20
C CYS A 140 -4.97 -0.27 -9.99
N GLU A 141 -4.44 -0.85 -11.06
CA GLU A 141 -3.16 -1.56 -10.95
C GLU A 141 -2.02 -0.60 -10.62
N ILE A 142 -1.15 -1.03 -9.70
CA ILE A 142 0.07 -0.28 -9.34
C ILE A 142 1.04 -0.32 -10.52
N TYR A 143 1.44 0.83 -11.03
CA TYR A 143 2.30 0.92 -12.20
C TYR A 143 3.70 0.31 -11.99
N ASP A 144 4.23 0.34 -10.76
CA ASP A 144 5.51 -0.26 -10.41
C ASP A 144 5.52 -1.79 -10.49
N SER A 145 4.34 -2.42 -10.58
CA SER A 145 4.21 -3.87 -10.79
C SER A 145 4.56 -4.31 -12.21
N TYR A 146 4.53 -3.42 -13.20
CA TYR A 146 4.87 -3.75 -14.59
C TYR A 146 5.91 -2.85 -15.24
N ILE A 147 6.34 -1.81 -14.56
CA ILE A 147 7.40 -0.97 -15.09
C ILE A 147 8.76 -1.58 -14.76
N ASP A 148 9.71 -1.48 -15.68
CA ASP A 148 11.07 -1.97 -15.43
C ASP A 148 11.69 -1.22 -14.23
N PRO A 149 12.38 -1.91 -13.30
CA PRO A 149 13.02 -1.27 -12.16
C PRO A 149 13.98 -0.13 -12.51
N ALA A 150 14.58 -0.14 -13.69
CA ALA A 150 15.42 0.96 -14.17
C ALA A 150 14.61 2.25 -14.38
N VAL A 151 13.43 2.13 -14.97
CA VAL A 151 12.52 3.26 -15.18
C VAL A 151 12.02 3.81 -13.85
N TRP A 152 11.67 2.92 -12.92
CA TRP A 152 11.29 3.30 -11.56
C TRP A 152 12.40 4.09 -10.84
N SER A 153 13.65 3.65 -10.99
CA SER A 153 14.79 4.33 -10.38
C SER A 153 14.99 5.74 -10.91
N VAL A 154 14.85 5.94 -12.23
CA VAL A 154 14.89 7.29 -12.85
C VAL A 154 13.76 8.15 -12.30
N CYS A 155 12.54 7.65 -12.32
CA CYS A 155 11.37 8.38 -11.80
C CYS A 155 11.58 8.87 -10.36
N ASN A 156 12.06 8.02 -9.46
CA ASN A 156 12.31 8.40 -8.06
C ASN A 156 13.44 9.43 -7.90
N THR A 157 14.49 9.33 -8.69
CA THR A 157 15.61 10.26 -8.62
C THR A 157 15.21 11.64 -9.12
N ASP A 158 14.54 11.67 -10.27
CA ASP A 158 14.14 12.91 -10.92
C ASP A 158 13.03 13.63 -10.18
N LEU A 159 12.09 12.87 -9.57
CA LEU A 159 11.09 13.47 -8.71
C LEU A 159 11.71 14.27 -7.55
N GLN A 160 12.79 13.76 -6.95
CA GLN A 160 13.52 14.50 -5.92
C GLN A 160 14.16 15.78 -6.48
N SER A 161 14.69 15.73 -7.71
CA SER A 161 15.25 16.89 -8.38
C SER A 161 14.20 17.93 -8.75
N VAL A 162 13.02 17.50 -9.15
CA VAL A 162 11.87 18.40 -9.37
C VAL A 162 11.43 19.05 -8.06
N MET A 163 11.32 18.28 -6.99
CA MET A 163 10.93 18.81 -5.67
C MET A 163 11.95 19.80 -5.09
N SER A 164 13.24 19.63 -5.38
CA SER A 164 14.29 20.59 -4.98
C SER A 164 14.39 21.80 -5.90
N GLY A 165 13.76 21.78 -7.07
CA GLY A 165 13.84 22.84 -8.08
C GLY A 165 15.05 22.74 -9.00
N ASP A 166 15.77 21.62 -9.00
CA ASP A 166 16.95 21.39 -9.83
C ASP A 166 16.58 20.83 -11.22
N MET A 167 15.34 20.38 -11.41
CA MET A 167 14.81 19.83 -12.66
C MET A 167 13.40 20.33 -12.91
N THR A 168 13.01 20.49 -14.18
CA THR A 168 11.61 20.77 -14.52
C THR A 168 10.78 19.48 -14.63
N PRO A 169 9.47 19.53 -14.40
CA PRO A 169 8.59 18.37 -14.63
C PRO A 169 8.66 17.84 -16.07
N GLU A 170 8.86 18.73 -17.06
CA GLU A 170 9.00 18.40 -18.46
C GLU A 170 10.28 17.59 -18.73
N ASP A 171 11.41 18.00 -18.12
CA ASP A 171 12.67 17.27 -18.24
C ASP A 171 12.58 15.90 -17.58
N MET A 172 11.97 15.80 -16.38
CA MET A 172 11.69 14.53 -15.73
C MET A 172 10.86 13.60 -16.62
N ALA A 173 9.79 14.12 -17.23
CA ALA A 173 8.96 13.32 -18.11
C ALA A 173 9.73 12.79 -19.34
N ALA A 174 10.65 13.60 -19.88
CA ALA A 174 11.51 13.19 -21.00
C ALA A 174 12.50 12.09 -20.60
N ASP A 175 13.13 12.20 -19.41
CA ASP A 175 14.09 11.22 -18.92
C ASP A 175 13.40 9.88 -18.58
N VAL A 176 12.23 9.93 -17.94
CA VAL A 176 11.42 8.73 -17.67
C VAL A 176 11.00 8.06 -18.97
N GLN A 177 10.56 8.84 -19.97
CA GLN A 177 10.18 8.30 -21.28
C GLN A 177 11.40 7.65 -21.99
N ALA A 178 12.55 8.29 -21.97
CA ALA A 178 13.77 7.74 -22.56
C ALA A 178 14.17 6.42 -21.90
N SER A 179 14.13 6.36 -20.57
CA SER A 179 14.40 5.13 -19.80
C SER A 179 13.39 4.02 -20.12
N TYR A 180 12.11 4.36 -20.29
CA TYR A 180 11.09 3.39 -20.69
C TYR A 180 11.34 2.83 -22.09
N GLU A 181 11.67 3.67 -23.04
CA GLU A 181 11.99 3.24 -24.41
C GLU A 181 13.23 2.31 -24.43
N GLU A 182 14.26 2.64 -23.70
CA GLU A 182 15.49 1.85 -23.62
C GLU A 182 15.26 0.49 -22.92
N ASN A 183 14.56 0.48 -21.80
CA ASN A 183 14.52 -0.68 -20.92
C ASN A 183 13.27 -1.55 -21.10
N TYR A 184 12.22 -1.06 -21.74
CA TYR A 184 10.97 -1.79 -21.91
C TYR A 184 10.64 -2.05 -23.38
N LEU A 185 10.68 -1.04 -24.26
CA LEU A 185 10.25 -1.20 -25.65
C LEU A 185 11.32 -1.83 -26.55
N ASN A 186 12.59 -1.70 -26.21
CA ASN A 186 13.72 -2.18 -27.02
C ASN A 186 14.31 -3.52 -26.52
N LYS A 187 13.60 -4.23 -25.65
CA LYS A 187 13.92 -5.61 -25.24
C LYS A 187 13.26 -6.64 -26.19
#